data_ab5225495f2630fe3593f89eca9a9523
#
_entry.id   ab5225495f2630fe3593f89eca9a9523
#
_cell.length_a   1.000
_cell.length_b   1.000
_cell.length_c   1.000
_cell.angle_alpha   90.00
_cell.angle_beta   90.00
_cell.angle_gamma   90.00
#
_symmetry.space_group_name_H-M   'P 1'
#
loop_
_entity.id
_entity.type
_entity.pdbx_description
1 polymer ?
#
loop_
_entity_poly.entity_id
_entity_poly.type
_entity_poly.pdbx_seq_one_letter_code
_entity_poly.pdbx_strand_id
1 'polypeptide(L)'
;MQGGSFLERPGESGAMGALMDEYALAAEGFCRVVEGFDAGRFARAVPGGAVHTASPLAICRHVLRAAHKYSDSIRRARGLPFAEAYSVEPGVPAAPAELRPQLAAMLRYTEAGLDGLYGQSDEQVAVIRFTVSWGVVYDPDMLLEHAVCHLLRHRRQLERWPA
;
A
#
# COMPACT_ATOMS: atom_id res chain seq x y z
N MET A 1 17.19 14.42 9.20
CA MET A 1 16.14 14.81 8.24
C MET A 1 14.85 14.12 8.68
N GLN A 2 13.85 14.89 9.09
CA GLN A 2 12.54 14.35 9.42
C GLN A 2 11.92 13.85 8.11
N GLY A 3 11.73 12.54 7.99
CA GLY A 3 10.95 11.96 6.90
C GLY A 3 9.54 12.54 6.97
N GLY A 4 9.09 13.17 5.89
CA GLY A 4 7.74 13.72 5.81
C GLY A 4 6.71 12.64 6.15
N SER A 5 5.65 13.02 6.84
CA SER A 5 4.54 12.14 7.19
C SER A 5 3.99 11.43 5.94
N PHE A 6 3.68 10.14 6.06
CA PHE A 6 2.99 9.39 5.02
C PHE A 6 1.57 9.92 4.78
N LEU A 7 0.96 10.52 5.79
CA LEU A 7 -0.41 11.06 5.77
C LEU A 7 -0.39 12.58 5.84
N GLU A 8 -1.37 13.20 5.23
CA GLU A 8 -1.66 14.63 5.39
C GLU A 8 -2.47 14.88 6.67
N ARG A 9 -3.32 13.94 7.05
CA ARG A 9 -4.24 14.03 8.18
C ARG A 9 -4.13 12.81 9.11
N PRO A 10 -3.01 12.62 9.80
CA PRO A 10 -2.90 11.55 10.78
C PRO A 10 -3.85 11.78 11.97
N GLY A 11 -4.35 10.71 12.57
CA GLY A 11 -5.22 10.76 13.74
C GLY A 11 -6.69 11.13 13.43
N GLU A 12 -7.14 10.94 12.19
CA GLU A 12 -8.56 11.06 11.86
C GLU A 12 -9.42 10.06 12.64
N SER A 13 -10.68 10.42 12.87
CA SER A 13 -11.57 9.65 13.74
C SER A 13 -12.12 8.38 13.06
N GLY A 14 -12.57 7.44 13.91
CA GLY A 14 -13.23 6.19 13.50
C GLY A 14 -12.27 5.13 12.99
N ALA A 15 -12.83 4.01 12.53
CA ALA A 15 -12.07 2.86 12.06
C ALA A 15 -11.18 3.24 10.85
N MET A 16 -11.69 4.05 9.93
CA MET A 16 -10.92 4.49 8.77
C MET A 16 -9.67 5.28 9.15
N GLY A 17 -9.77 6.18 10.15
CA GLY A 17 -8.64 6.95 10.65
C GLY A 17 -7.58 6.05 11.29
N ALA A 18 -8.03 5.15 12.18
CA ALA A 18 -7.14 4.19 12.84
C ALA A 18 -6.42 3.28 11.82
N LEU A 19 -7.14 2.77 10.82
CA LEU A 19 -6.55 1.93 9.77
C LEU A 19 -5.55 2.69 8.90
N MET A 20 -5.80 3.97 8.61
CA MET A 20 -4.83 4.78 7.86
C MET A 20 -3.56 5.05 8.68
N ASP A 21 -3.67 5.29 9.99
CA ASP A 21 -2.52 5.43 10.88
C ASP A 21 -1.70 4.12 10.93
N GLU A 22 -2.36 2.97 11.07
CA GLU A 22 -1.69 1.66 11.02
C GLU A 22 -1.06 1.36 9.65
N TYR A 23 -1.70 1.81 8.57
CA TYR A 23 -1.15 1.67 7.23
C TYR A 23 0.13 2.50 7.06
N ALA A 24 0.14 3.72 7.60
CA ALA A 24 1.33 4.57 7.62
C ALA A 24 2.48 3.95 8.45
N LEU A 25 2.17 3.37 9.62
CA LEU A 25 3.14 2.65 10.45
C LEU A 25 3.70 1.42 9.73
N ALA A 26 2.84 0.66 9.05
CA ALA A 26 3.26 -0.50 8.25
C ALA A 26 4.17 -0.06 7.08
N ALA A 27 3.83 1.05 6.40
CA ALA A 27 4.63 1.62 5.32
C ALA A 27 6.00 2.10 5.81
N GLU A 28 6.05 2.76 6.97
CA GLU A 28 7.31 3.18 7.61
C GLU A 28 8.21 1.97 7.89
N GLY A 29 7.66 0.93 8.51
CA GLY A 29 8.40 -0.31 8.79
C GLY A 29 8.90 -1.00 7.52
N PHE A 30 8.10 -1.00 6.45
CA PHE A 30 8.47 -1.57 5.16
C PHE A 30 9.62 -0.78 4.51
N CYS A 31 9.51 0.56 4.49
CA CYS A 31 10.57 1.41 3.94
C CYS A 31 11.90 1.23 4.68
N ARG A 32 11.91 1.17 6.01
CA ARG A 32 13.13 0.93 6.79
C ARG A 32 13.85 -0.35 6.40
N VAL A 33 13.11 -1.42 6.15
CA VAL A 33 13.70 -2.69 5.71
C VAL A 33 14.29 -2.55 4.31
N VAL A 34 13.56 -1.89 3.40
CA VAL A 34 14.02 -1.68 2.01
C VAL A 34 15.26 -0.77 1.95
N GLU A 35 15.29 0.29 2.72
CA GLU A 35 16.41 1.24 2.82
C GLU A 35 17.70 0.56 3.32
N GLY A 36 17.61 -0.60 3.95
CA GLY A 36 18.77 -1.41 4.35
C GLY A 36 19.39 -2.26 3.23
N PHE A 37 18.79 -2.30 2.03
CA PHE A 37 19.38 -3.00 0.89
C PHE A 37 20.33 -2.08 0.12
N ASP A 38 21.51 -2.61 -0.26
CA ASP A 38 22.31 -1.99 -1.32
C ASP A 38 21.67 -2.22 -2.70
N ALA A 39 22.08 -1.47 -3.69
CA ALA A 39 21.50 -1.52 -5.04
C ALA A 39 21.62 -2.89 -5.70
N GLY A 40 22.73 -3.60 -5.49
CA GLY A 40 22.96 -4.92 -6.06
C GLY A 40 22.02 -5.97 -5.46
N ARG A 41 21.93 -5.99 -4.13
CA ARG A 41 21.06 -6.90 -3.40
C ARG A 41 19.59 -6.60 -3.62
N PHE A 42 19.23 -5.31 -3.77
CA PHE A 42 17.87 -4.88 -4.06
C PHE A 42 17.35 -5.42 -5.39
N ALA A 43 18.18 -5.43 -6.43
CA ALA A 43 17.82 -5.89 -7.77
C ALA A 43 17.99 -7.41 -7.97
N ARG A 44 18.77 -8.08 -7.10
CA ARG A 44 19.14 -9.49 -7.28
C ARG A 44 17.94 -10.42 -7.11
N ALA A 45 17.59 -11.11 -8.19
CA ALA A 45 16.55 -12.13 -8.18
C ALA A 45 17.06 -13.44 -7.57
N VAL A 46 16.17 -14.13 -6.84
CA VAL A 46 16.42 -15.52 -6.39
C VAL A 46 15.95 -16.50 -7.47
N PRO A 47 16.74 -17.57 -7.76
CA PRO A 47 16.35 -18.59 -8.71
C PRO A 47 15.02 -19.26 -8.31
N GLY A 48 14.12 -19.44 -9.29
CA GLY A 48 12.83 -20.08 -9.06
C GLY A 48 11.80 -19.20 -8.33
N GLY A 49 12.11 -17.95 -8.06
CA GLY A 49 11.16 -17.00 -7.45
C GLY A 49 10.02 -16.66 -8.40
N ALA A 50 8.81 -16.47 -7.84
CA ALA A 50 7.68 -15.99 -8.62
C ALA A 50 7.95 -14.56 -9.14
N VAL A 51 7.48 -14.23 -10.33
CA VAL A 51 7.76 -12.95 -11.03
C VAL A 51 7.58 -11.72 -10.13
N HIS A 52 6.52 -11.69 -9.31
CA HIS A 52 6.21 -10.56 -8.45
C HIS A 52 6.98 -10.52 -7.12
N THR A 53 7.75 -11.57 -6.82
CA THR A 53 8.47 -11.70 -5.54
C THR A 53 9.87 -12.27 -5.71
N ALA A 54 10.39 -12.28 -6.94
CA ALA A 54 11.70 -12.84 -7.26
C ALA A 54 12.88 -11.99 -6.74
N SER A 55 12.67 -10.71 -6.44
CA SER A 55 13.67 -9.81 -5.87
C SER A 55 13.02 -8.79 -4.93
N PRO A 56 13.78 -8.14 -4.03
CA PRO A 56 13.27 -7.02 -3.25
C PRO A 56 12.64 -5.94 -4.11
N LEU A 57 13.25 -5.60 -5.22
CA LEU A 57 12.72 -4.69 -6.22
C LEU A 57 11.33 -5.14 -6.75
N ALA A 58 11.20 -6.42 -7.11
CA ALA A 58 9.92 -6.97 -7.60
C ALA A 58 8.84 -6.90 -6.51
N ILE A 59 9.19 -7.19 -5.26
CA ILE A 59 8.28 -7.06 -4.11
C ILE A 59 7.81 -5.61 -3.94
N CYS A 60 8.73 -4.63 -3.98
CA CYS A 60 8.37 -3.22 -3.85
C CYS A 60 7.40 -2.76 -4.94
N ARG A 61 7.64 -3.15 -6.19
CA ARG A 61 6.75 -2.86 -7.32
C ARG A 61 5.39 -3.53 -7.16
N HIS A 62 5.38 -4.79 -6.71
CA HIS A 62 4.15 -5.51 -6.43
C HIS A 62 3.32 -4.83 -5.35
N VAL A 63 3.95 -4.44 -4.24
CA VAL A 63 3.30 -3.76 -3.12
C VAL A 63 2.68 -2.43 -3.56
N LEU A 64 3.42 -1.59 -4.26
CA LEU A 64 2.90 -0.31 -4.77
C LEU A 64 1.72 -0.50 -5.71
N ARG A 65 1.83 -1.44 -6.65
CA ARG A 65 0.75 -1.75 -7.59
C ARG A 65 -0.50 -2.25 -6.89
N ALA A 66 -0.34 -3.14 -5.93
CA ALA A 66 -1.46 -3.66 -5.16
C ALA A 66 -2.15 -2.55 -4.36
N ALA A 67 -1.37 -1.71 -3.66
CA ALA A 67 -1.88 -0.62 -2.86
C ALA A 67 -2.70 0.39 -3.69
N HIS A 68 -2.22 0.77 -4.87
CA HIS A 68 -3.00 1.63 -5.77
C HIS A 68 -4.29 0.97 -6.26
N LYS A 69 -4.26 -0.33 -6.58
CA LYS A 69 -5.48 -1.06 -6.97
C LYS A 69 -6.51 -1.10 -5.85
N TYR A 70 -6.08 -1.20 -4.59
CA TYR A 70 -6.97 -1.14 -3.45
C TYR A 70 -7.65 0.23 -3.37
N SER A 71 -6.86 1.30 -3.46
CA SER A 71 -7.38 2.67 -3.46
C SER A 71 -8.34 2.93 -4.62
N ASP A 72 -8.01 2.47 -5.83
CA ASP A 72 -8.87 2.58 -7.02
C ASP A 72 -10.19 1.82 -6.83
N SER A 73 -10.16 0.67 -6.16
CA SER A 73 -11.38 -0.09 -5.86
C SER A 73 -12.33 0.68 -4.95
N ILE A 74 -11.81 1.31 -3.91
CA ILE A 74 -12.59 2.18 -3.01
C ILE A 74 -13.13 3.39 -3.77
N ARG A 75 -12.27 4.08 -4.52
CA ARG A 75 -12.65 5.26 -5.30
C ARG A 75 -13.74 4.94 -6.32
N ARG A 76 -13.60 3.85 -7.04
CA ARG A 76 -14.60 3.37 -8.01
C ARG A 76 -15.94 3.07 -7.35
N ALA A 77 -15.93 2.36 -6.22
CA ALA A 77 -17.14 2.04 -5.48
C ALA A 77 -17.88 3.30 -4.97
N ARG A 78 -17.14 4.37 -4.75
CA ARG A 78 -17.65 5.67 -4.32
C ARG A 78 -17.98 6.63 -5.47
N GLY A 79 -17.77 6.25 -6.71
CA GLY A 79 -17.96 7.13 -7.86
C GLY A 79 -16.95 8.28 -7.95
N LEU A 80 -15.80 8.14 -7.30
CA LEU A 80 -14.74 9.17 -7.32
C LEU A 80 -13.80 8.94 -8.51
N PRO A 81 -13.14 9.99 -9.02
CA PRO A 81 -12.08 9.84 -10.01
C PRO A 81 -10.97 8.93 -9.48
N PHE A 82 -10.48 8.05 -10.33
CA PHE A 82 -9.36 7.16 -10.01
C PHE A 82 -8.38 7.10 -11.18
N ALA A 83 -7.13 6.74 -10.89
CA ALA A 83 -6.02 6.86 -11.82
C ALA A 83 -5.95 5.74 -12.87
N GLU A 84 -6.97 4.85 -12.95
CA GLU A 84 -6.88 3.64 -13.77
C GLU A 84 -5.56 2.92 -13.63
N ALA A 85 -5.48 2.21 -12.61
CA ALA A 85 -4.42 1.33 -12.43
C ALA A 85 -3.08 1.87 -12.54
N TYR A 86 -2.99 2.49 -11.87
CA TYR A 86 -1.68 2.24 -11.61
C TYR A 86 -1.03 1.42 -12.72
N SER A 87 -1.09 2.04 -13.87
CA SER A 87 -0.07 1.84 -14.86
C SER A 87 1.22 2.39 -14.23
N VAL A 88 1.70 1.71 -13.19
CA VAL A 88 3.02 1.95 -12.67
C VAL A 88 3.91 1.88 -13.87
N GLU A 89 4.61 2.94 -14.08
CA GLU A 89 5.66 2.89 -15.07
C GLU A 89 6.53 1.67 -14.77
N PRO A 90 6.67 0.75 -15.72
CA PRO A 90 7.54 -0.40 -15.52
C PRO A 90 8.92 0.14 -15.19
N GLY A 91 9.37 -0.08 -13.99
CA GLY A 91 10.68 0.42 -13.59
C GLY A 91 10.72 1.24 -12.30
N VAL A 92 9.58 1.62 -11.78
CA VAL A 92 9.53 2.40 -10.53
C VAL A 92 9.08 1.52 -9.35
N PRO A 93 9.74 1.55 -8.19
CA PRO A 93 11.03 2.18 -7.91
C PRO A 93 12.18 1.49 -8.65
N ALA A 94 13.25 2.21 -8.97
CA ALA A 94 14.49 1.64 -9.51
C ALA A 94 15.55 1.44 -8.42
N ALA A 95 15.47 2.22 -7.34
CA ALA A 95 16.37 2.17 -6.20
C ALA A 95 15.62 2.15 -4.86
N PRO A 96 16.21 1.63 -3.77
CA PRO A 96 15.59 1.58 -2.45
C PRO A 96 15.06 2.94 -1.97
N ALA A 97 15.81 4.01 -2.17
CA ALA A 97 15.47 5.35 -1.73
C ALA A 97 14.23 5.95 -2.44
N GLU A 98 13.84 5.42 -3.58
CA GLU A 98 12.68 5.89 -4.34
C GLU A 98 11.34 5.36 -3.79
N LEU A 99 11.38 4.32 -2.96
CA LEU A 99 10.16 3.68 -2.47
C LEU A 99 9.35 4.59 -1.53
N ARG A 100 10.03 5.23 -0.58
CA ARG A 100 9.37 6.06 0.46
C ARG A 100 8.50 7.17 -0.13
N PRO A 101 8.97 8.04 -1.02
CA PRO A 101 8.15 9.08 -1.61
C PRO A 101 6.95 8.52 -2.40
N GLN A 102 7.11 7.36 -3.01
CA GLN A 102 6.03 6.73 -3.78
C GLN A 102 4.96 6.11 -2.88
N LEU A 103 5.35 5.44 -1.80
CA LEU A 103 4.40 4.95 -0.79
C LEU A 103 3.69 6.12 -0.10
N ALA A 104 4.38 7.22 0.19
CA ALA A 104 3.76 8.41 0.74
C ALA A 104 2.70 9.01 -0.22
N ALA A 105 3.02 9.12 -1.50
CA ALA A 105 2.07 9.59 -2.51
C ALA A 105 0.84 8.65 -2.62
N MET A 106 1.08 7.34 -2.60
CA MET A 106 0.02 6.34 -2.63
C MET A 106 -0.89 6.41 -1.39
N LEU A 107 -0.31 6.58 -0.18
CA LEU A 107 -1.11 6.71 1.04
C LEU A 107 -1.96 7.97 1.04
N ARG A 108 -1.44 9.11 0.59
CA ARG A 108 -2.24 10.34 0.40
C ARG A 108 -3.34 10.18 -0.63
N TYR A 109 -3.08 9.44 -1.72
CA TYR A 109 -4.10 9.10 -2.70
C TYR A 109 -5.23 8.24 -2.10
N THR A 110 -4.88 7.30 -1.20
CA THR A 110 -5.84 6.50 -0.44
C THR A 110 -6.63 7.39 0.52
N GLU A 111 -5.93 8.19 1.32
CA GLU A 111 -6.51 9.12 2.29
C GLU A 111 -7.55 10.04 1.66
N ALA A 112 -7.23 10.66 0.53
CA ALA A 112 -8.18 11.48 -0.23
C ALA A 112 -9.37 10.66 -0.79
N GLY A 113 -9.17 9.36 -1.06
CA GLY A 113 -10.24 8.44 -1.45
C GLY A 113 -11.21 8.12 -0.32
N LEU A 114 -10.85 8.36 0.93
CA LEU A 114 -11.65 8.11 2.12
C LEU A 114 -12.35 9.37 2.64
N ASP A 115 -12.19 10.52 2.00
CA ASP A 115 -12.86 11.76 2.41
C ASP A 115 -14.37 11.54 2.59
N GLY A 116 -14.89 11.99 3.75
CA GLY A 116 -16.30 11.81 4.14
C GLY A 116 -16.63 10.43 4.72
N LEU A 117 -15.65 9.50 4.84
CA LEU A 117 -15.82 8.24 5.58
C LEU A 117 -15.25 8.30 7.00
N TYR A 118 -14.38 9.25 7.28
CA TYR A 118 -13.85 9.46 8.63
C TYR A 118 -14.97 9.79 9.61
N GLY A 119 -15.00 9.12 10.75
CA GLY A 119 -16.04 9.27 11.76
C GLY A 119 -17.40 8.65 11.43
N GLN A 120 -17.54 7.99 10.28
CA GLN A 120 -18.73 7.18 9.99
C GLN A 120 -18.76 5.91 10.85
N SER A 121 -19.97 5.39 11.12
CA SER A 121 -20.11 4.10 11.81
C SER A 121 -19.73 2.94 10.88
N ASP A 122 -19.41 1.79 11.47
CA ASP A 122 -19.08 0.58 10.71
C ASP A 122 -20.22 0.19 9.76
N GLU A 123 -21.49 0.34 10.19
CA GLU A 123 -22.65 0.07 9.34
C GLU A 123 -22.73 1.01 8.13
N GLN A 124 -22.35 2.29 8.31
CA GLN A 124 -22.36 3.26 7.23
C GLN A 124 -21.25 2.98 6.21
N VAL A 125 -20.10 2.49 6.66
CA VAL A 125 -19.00 2.09 5.79
C VAL A 125 -19.29 0.76 5.09
N ALA A 126 -19.86 -0.21 5.80
CA ALA A 126 -20.13 -1.55 5.31
C ALA A 126 -21.16 -1.63 4.17
N VAL A 127 -21.93 -0.57 3.91
CA VAL A 127 -22.84 -0.53 2.74
C VAL A 127 -22.09 -0.26 1.42
N ILE A 128 -20.85 0.24 1.48
CA ILE A 128 -20.01 0.50 0.32
C ILE A 128 -19.33 -0.81 -0.09
N ARG A 129 -20.06 -1.66 -0.81
CA ARG A 129 -19.55 -2.98 -1.20
C ARG A 129 -19.07 -3.00 -2.63
N PHE A 130 -17.98 -3.73 -2.86
CA PHE A 130 -17.42 -3.93 -4.19
C PHE A 130 -16.68 -5.27 -4.28
N THR A 131 -16.66 -5.82 -5.49
CA THR A 131 -15.89 -7.03 -5.79
C THR A 131 -14.51 -6.65 -6.27
N VAL A 132 -13.48 -7.18 -5.64
CA VAL A 132 -12.08 -7.00 -6.04
C VAL A 132 -11.67 -8.00 -7.12
N SER A 133 -10.53 -7.76 -7.77
CA SER A 133 -10.08 -8.53 -8.95
C SER A 133 -9.90 -10.03 -8.72
N TRP A 134 -9.80 -10.49 -7.48
CA TRP A 134 -9.73 -11.92 -7.13
C TRP A 134 -11.07 -12.50 -6.65
N GLY A 135 -12.18 -11.82 -6.91
CA GLY A 135 -13.53 -12.34 -6.74
C GLY A 135 -14.12 -12.23 -5.34
N VAL A 136 -13.42 -11.63 -4.39
CA VAL A 136 -13.93 -11.41 -3.02
C VAL A 136 -14.69 -10.09 -2.95
N VAL A 137 -15.78 -10.08 -2.16
CA VAL A 137 -16.52 -8.85 -1.85
C VAL A 137 -15.93 -8.22 -0.60
N TYR A 138 -15.55 -6.95 -0.72
CA TYR A 138 -15.02 -6.13 0.36
C TYR A 138 -15.87 -4.88 0.56
N ASP A 139 -15.72 -4.25 1.70
CA ASP A 139 -16.00 -2.84 1.95
C ASP A 139 -14.66 -2.09 2.18
N PRO A 140 -14.68 -0.76 2.38
CA PRO A 140 -13.44 0.00 2.59
C PRO A 140 -12.63 -0.44 3.82
N ASP A 141 -13.30 -0.80 4.92
CA ASP A 141 -12.68 -1.25 6.17
C ASP A 141 -11.89 -2.54 5.93
N MET A 142 -12.57 -3.57 5.47
CA MET A 142 -11.97 -4.87 5.13
C MET A 142 -10.82 -4.73 4.15
N LEU A 143 -10.92 -3.84 3.16
CA LEU A 143 -9.86 -3.67 2.17
C LEU A 143 -8.64 -2.96 2.74
N LEU A 144 -8.82 -1.99 3.65
CA LEU A 144 -7.71 -1.35 4.35
C LEU A 144 -7.01 -2.31 5.31
N GLU A 145 -7.73 -3.13 6.05
CA GLU A 145 -7.13 -4.21 6.85
C GLU A 145 -6.28 -5.14 5.98
N HIS A 146 -6.81 -5.55 4.83
CA HIS A 146 -6.08 -6.35 3.86
C HIS A 146 -4.80 -5.63 3.38
N ALA A 147 -4.88 -4.34 3.10
CA ALA A 147 -3.74 -3.54 2.63
C ALA A 147 -2.63 -3.44 3.68
N VAL A 148 -2.98 -3.22 4.95
CA VAL A 148 -2.04 -3.23 6.09
C VAL A 148 -1.36 -4.60 6.19
N CYS A 149 -2.16 -5.68 6.22
CA CYS A 149 -1.63 -7.05 6.30
C CYS A 149 -0.74 -7.40 5.10
N HIS A 150 -1.05 -6.90 3.90
CA HIS A 150 -0.24 -7.10 2.70
C HIS A 150 1.17 -6.48 2.85
N LEU A 151 1.26 -5.24 3.36
CA LEU A 151 2.55 -4.61 3.66
C LEU A 151 3.34 -5.38 4.72
N LEU A 152 2.70 -5.75 5.83
CA LEU A 152 3.34 -6.49 6.92
C LEU A 152 3.87 -7.84 6.46
N ARG A 153 3.10 -8.56 5.62
CA ARG A 153 3.53 -9.83 5.01
C ARG A 153 4.80 -9.67 4.18
N HIS A 154 4.82 -8.68 3.29
CA HIS A 154 5.95 -8.45 2.42
C HIS A 154 7.16 -7.86 3.15
N ARG A 155 6.95 -7.03 4.19
CA ARG A 155 8.03 -6.63 5.10
C ARG A 155 8.72 -7.85 5.70
N ARG A 156 7.95 -8.79 6.27
CA ARG A 156 8.48 -10.01 6.85
C ARG A 156 9.23 -10.89 5.84
N GLN A 157 8.79 -10.90 4.57
CA GLN A 157 9.49 -11.59 3.49
C GLN A 157 10.85 -10.94 3.22
N LEU A 158 10.94 -9.60 3.18
CA LEU A 158 12.19 -8.87 2.98
C LEU A 158 13.14 -8.98 4.16
N GLU A 159 12.64 -8.97 5.41
CA GLU A 159 13.44 -9.20 6.62
C GLU A 159 14.17 -10.55 6.60
N ARG A 160 13.60 -11.53 5.90
CA ARG A 160 14.16 -12.89 5.74
C ARG A 160 14.87 -13.09 4.39
N TRP A 161 15.11 -12.01 3.64
CA TRP A 161 15.74 -12.12 2.33
C TRP A 161 17.16 -12.63 2.44
N PRO A 162 17.59 -13.60 1.60
CA PRO A 162 18.95 -14.15 1.64
C PRO A 162 20.03 -13.07 1.50
N ALA A 163 21.16 -13.29 2.16
CA ALA A 163 22.32 -12.41 2.11
C ALA A 163 22.96 -12.32 0.71
#